data_91f0d586a18b572f8bf1e9959b714b75
#
_entry.id   91f0d586a18b572f8bf1e9959b714b75
#
_cell.length_a   1.000
_cell.length_b   1.000
_cell.length_c   1.000
_cell.angle_alpha   90.00
_cell.angle_beta   90.00
_cell.angle_gamma   90.00
#
_symmetry.space_group_name_H-M   'P 1'
#
loop_
_entity.id
_entity.type
_entity.pdbx_description
1 polymer ?
#
loop_
_entity_poly.entity_id
_entity_poly.type
_entity_poly.pdbx_seq_one_letter_code
_entity_poly.pdbx_strand_id
1 'polypeptide(L)'
;MENKNVNTSEMETNFSIFNVLYKHLFLIILATIIGLLAGVGVAFLRAKPTYTATKRVMFITKYSESSNTAGNDVILAKRYLPNAVDKIKSQIIILDANDIYAGEGNVSASNISASYGEESLIFSLSYTDLSPELAEEKLNAVIESAKLNFPRPDFSVAKDSTLREVENRTSITKNSNFGKFIILGAVAGLVIAVLYAVIKEATDNTIKDREEVEAITGVSLLACIEDAEAVEKRKKAREKRKMKETNVESEV
;
A
#
# COMPACT_ATOMS: atom_id res chain seq x y z
N MET A 1 -22.02 36.00 -29.99
CA MET A 1 -20.62 36.24 -29.63
C MET A 1 -20.48 36.06 -28.13
N GLU A 2 -20.43 34.82 -27.67
CA GLU A 2 -20.27 34.51 -26.23
C GLU A 2 -19.75 33.08 -26.14
N ASN A 3 -18.51 32.90 -25.86
CA ASN A 3 -17.88 31.67 -25.32
C ASN A 3 -16.36 31.65 -25.56
N LYS A 4 -15.64 32.62 -24.95
CA LYS A 4 -14.17 32.58 -25.02
C LYS A 4 -13.48 32.87 -23.68
N ASN A 5 -14.20 33.00 -22.57
CA ASN A 5 -13.61 33.42 -21.28
C ASN A 5 -13.55 32.38 -20.19
N VAL A 6 -13.97 31.11 -20.44
CA VAL A 6 -13.99 30.08 -19.37
C VAL A 6 -12.68 29.28 -19.33
N ASN A 7 -11.95 29.16 -20.45
CA ASN A 7 -10.75 28.34 -20.49
C ASN A 7 -9.44 29.05 -20.11
N THR A 8 -9.41 30.40 -20.10
CA THR A 8 -8.20 31.15 -19.73
C THR A 8 -7.97 31.18 -18.24
N SER A 9 -9.00 31.27 -17.43
CA SER A 9 -8.86 31.32 -15.96
C SER A 9 -8.40 29.99 -15.34
N GLU A 10 -8.84 28.85 -15.91
CA GLU A 10 -8.38 27.53 -15.47
C GLU A 10 -6.93 27.22 -15.88
N MET A 11 -6.50 27.75 -17.03
CA MET A 11 -5.15 27.55 -17.52
C MET A 11 -4.15 28.46 -16.79
N GLU A 12 -4.54 29.68 -16.43
CA GLU A 12 -3.75 30.61 -15.63
C GLU A 12 -3.56 30.11 -14.19
N THR A 13 -4.60 29.56 -13.57
CA THR A 13 -4.52 28.98 -12.22
C THR A 13 -3.63 27.72 -12.19
N ASN A 14 -3.72 26.86 -13.20
CA ASN A 14 -2.87 25.68 -13.29
C ASN A 14 -1.39 26.04 -13.50
N PHE A 15 -1.10 27.05 -14.32
CA PHE A 15 0.26 27.52 -14.53
C PHE A 15 0.86 28.14 -13.26
N SER A 16 0.07 28.85 -12.48
CA SER A 16 0.48 29.43 -11.21
C SER A 16 0.85 28.37 -10.17
N ILE A 17 0.07 27.29 -10.04
CA ILE A 17 0.35 26.19 -9.09
C ILE A 17 1.66 25.47 -9.44
N PHE A 18 1.92 25.18 -10.70
CA PHE A 18 3.18 24.57 -11.13
C PHE A 18 4.39 25.45 -10.82
N ASN A 19 4.30 26.76 -11.03
CA ASN A 19 5.37 27.70 -10.68
C ASN A 19 5.64 27.70 -9.16
N VAL A 20 4.61 27.68 -8.34
CA VAL A 20 4.74 27.59 -6.87
C VAL A 20 5.44 26.30 -6.46
N LEU A 21 5.03 25.16 -7.02
CA LEU A 21 5.67 23.87 -6.74
C LEU A 21 7.14 23.86 -7.14
N TYR A 22 7.47 24.38 -8.33
CA TYR A 22 8.85 24.41 -8.81
C TYR A 22 9.73 25.32 -7.97
N LYS A 23 9.23 26.46 -7.56
CA LYS A 23 9.92 27.43 -6.69
C LYS A 23 10.25 26.82 -5.31
N HIS A 24 9.38 25.99 -4.77
CA HIS A 24 9.53 25.34 -3.47
C HIS A 24 9.98 23.87 -3.55
N LEU A 25 10.41 23.40 -4.72
CA LEU A 25 10.76 22.00 -4.98
C LEU A 25 11.80 21.46 -3.99
N PHE A 26 12.83 22.22 -3.67
CA PHE A 26 13.83 21.84 -2.68
C PHE A 26 13.23 21.61 -1.28
N LEU A 27 12.30 22.48 -0.86
CA LEU A 27 11.60 22.35 0.41
C LEU A 27 10.69 21.13 0.43
N ILE A 28 10.00 20.86 -0.69
CA ILE A 28 9.13 19.69 -0.83
C ILE A 28 9.95 18.41 -0.72
N ILE A 29 11.09 18.33 -1.41
CA ILE A 29 11.97 17.17 -1.34
C ILE A 29 12.48 16.97 0.09
N LEU A 30 12.97 18.04 0.72
CA LEU A 30 13.51 17.98 2.09
C LEU A 30 12.43 17.49 3.08
N ALA A 31 11.22 18.05 3.02
CA ALA A 31 10.13 17.65 3.90
C ALA A 31 9.66 16.22 3.64
N THR A 32 9.66 15.76 2.38
CA THR A 32 9.36 14.36 2.05
C THR A 32 10.39 13.41 2.64
N ILE A 33 11.67 13.77 2.60
CA ILE A 33 12.74 12.99 3.23
C ILE A 33 12.56 12.93 4.75
N ILE A 34 12.21 14.04 5.39
CA ILE A 34 11.92 14.08 6.83
C ILE A 34 10.71 13.20 7.15
N GLY A 35 9.64 13.27 6.36
CA GLY A 35 8.46 12.41 6.48
C GLY A 35 8.80 10.92 6.35
N LEU A 36 9.67 10.58 5.40
CA LEU A 36 10.17 9.22 5.20
C LEU A 36 10.96 8.74 6.44
N LEU A 37 11.87 9.55 6.96
CA LEU A 37 12.64 9.23 8.18
C LEU A 37 11.72 9.06 9.39
N ALA A 38 10.71 9.93 9.55
CA ALA A 38 9.69 9.77 10.59
C ALA A 38 8.89 8.47 10.41
N GLY A 39 8.52 8.11 9.18
CA GLY A 39 7.87 6.84 8.84
C GLY A 39 8.72 5.63 9.22
N VAL A 40 10.04 5.69 8.97
CA VAL A 40 11.00 4.67 9.42
C VAL A 40 11.00 4.57 10.95
N GLY A 41 11.07 5.69 11.66
CA GLY A 41 11.03 5.71 13.13
C GLY A 41 9.76 5.06 13.69
N VAL A 42 8.59 5.40 13.14
CA VAL A 42 7.30 4.78 13.52
C VAL A 42 7.29 3.29 13.18
N ALA A 43 7.86 2.90 12.02
CA ALA A 43 7.97 1.50 11.63
C ALA A 43 8.79 0.68 12.64
N PHE A 44 9.91 1.18 13.12
CA PHE A 44 10.72 0.50 14.16
C PHE A 44 9.96 0.31 15.46
N LEU A 45 9.12 1.28 15.85
CA LEU A 45 8.35 1.22 17.09
C LEU A 45 7.10 0.33 16.99
N ARG A 46 6.46 0.27 15.81
CA ARG A 46 5.12 -0.33 15.64
C ARG A 46 5.06 -1.53 14.70
N ALA A 47 5.98 -1.70 13.78
CA ALA A 47 5.95 -2.80 12.82
C ALA A 47 6.42 -4.10 13.48
N LYS A 48 5.53 -4.76 14.22
CA LYS A 48 5.77 -6.13 14.68
C LYS A 48 5.74 -7.06 13.47
N PRO A 49 6.72 -7.95 13.29
CA PRO A 49 6.66 -8.97 12.26
C PRO A 49 5.49 -9.91 12.54
N THR A 50 4.77 -10.28 11.48
CA THR A 50 3.75 -11.32 11.53
C THR A 50 4.21 -12.51 10.69
N TYR A 51 3.79 -13.70 11.07
CA TYR A 51 4.12 -14.93 10.39
C TYR A 51 2.85 -15.56 9.85
N THR A 52 2.87 -15.92 8.58
CA THR A 52 1.75 -16.59 7.93
C THR A 52 2.15 -18.03 7.65
N ALA A 53 1.49 -18.95 8.34
CA ALA A 53 1.56 -20.37 8.07
C ALA A 53 0.56 -20.71 6.97
N THR A 54 0.97 -21.50 5.98
CA THR A 54 0.13 -21.88 4.83
C THR A 54 0.24 -23.38 4.60
N LYS A 55 -0.92 -24.03 4.45
CA LYS A 55 -1.04 -25.44 4.02
C LYS A 55 -1.98 -25.56 2.83
N ARG A 56 -1.70 -26.55 1.99
CA ARG A 56 -2.54 -26.89 0.84
C ARG A 56 -3.50 -28.01 1.21
N VAL A 57 -4.78 -27.75 1.02
CA VAL A 57 -5.86 -28.66 1.39
C VAL A 57 -6.70 -28.95 0.15
N MET A 58 -7.09 -30.20 -0.04
CA MET A 58 -7.99 -30.64 -1.12
C MET A 58 -9.40 -30.82 -0.57
N PHE A 59 -10.36 -30.25 -1.27
CA PHE A 59 -11.78 -30.48 -1.01
C PHE A 59 -12.26 -31.67 -1.85
N ILE A 60 -12.85 -32.65 -1.19
CA ILE A 60 -13.36 -33.89 -1.79
C ILE A 60 -14.84 -34.01 -1.45
N THR A 61 -15.67 -34.34 -2.44
CA THR A 61 -17.07 -34.68 -2.25
C THR A 61 -17.41 -35.90 -3.09
N LYS A 62 -18.34 -36.72 -2.61
CA LYS A 62 -18.86 -37.89 -3.36
C LYS A 62 -20.30 -37.62 -3.77
N TYR A 63 -20.58 -37.80 -5.05
CA TYR A 63 -21.92 -37.60 -5.59
C TYR A 63 -22.76 -38.90 -5.52
N SER A 64 -22.19 -40.05 -5.79
CA SER A 64 -22.87 -41.33 -5.86
C SER A 64 -21.93 -42.50 -5.59
N GLU A 65 -22.46 -43.58 -5.09
CA GLU A 65 -21.76 -44.87 -4.90
C GLU A 65 -21.53 -45.61 -6.21
N SER A 66 -22.07 -45.14 -7.36
CA SER A 66 -21.92 -45.72 -8.67
C SER A 66 -20.59 -45.36 -9.34
N SER A 67 -19.88 -46.37 -9.81
CA SER A 67 -18.52 -46.27 -10.36
C SER A 67 -18.36 -45.41 -11.65
N ASN A 68 -19.47 -44.92 -12.22
CA ASN A 68 -19.43 -44.15 -13.48
C ASN A 68 -19.47 -42.63 -13.33
N THR A 69 -19.31 -42.10 -12.13
CA THR A 69 -19.56 -40.69 -11.82
C THR A 69 -18.35 -39.89 -11.35
N ALA A 70 -17.14 -40.46 -11.45
CA ALA A 70 -15.91 -39.77 -10.99
C ALA A 70 -15.71 -38.36 -11.61
N GLY A 71 -16.14 -38.17 -12.87
CA GLY A 71 -16.08 -36.86 -13.52
C GLY A 71 -17.07 -35.85 -12.91
N ASN A 72 -18.24 -36.32 -12.50
CA ASN A 72 -19.27 -35.48 -11.86
C ASN A 72 -18.85 -35.05 -10.45
N ASP A 73 -18.15 -35.92 -9.72
CA ASP A 73 -17.62 -35.60 -8.39
C ASP A 73 -16.63 -34.44 -8.43
N VAL A 74 -15.75 -34.42 -9.46
CA VAL A 74 -14.80 -33.32 -9.66
C VAL A 74 -15.51 -32.01 -9.99
N ILE A 75 -16.48 -32.06 -10.91
CA ILE A 75 -17.25 -30.85 -11.28
C ILE A 75 -18.04 -30.33 -10.07
N LEU A 76 -18.63 -31.22 -9.31
CA LEU A 76 -19.38 -30.87 -8.11
C LEU A 76 -18.49 -30.28 -7.02
N ALA A 77 -17.33 -30.90 -6.79
CA ALA A 77 -16.35 -30.40 -5.85
C ALA A 77 -15.86 -28.97 -6.22
N LYS A 78 -15.57 -28.72 -7.49
CA LYS A 78 -15.24 -27.38 -7.99
C LYS A 78 -16.36 -26.36 -7.70
N ARG A 79 -17.60 -26.74 -7.96
CA ARG A 79 -18.78 -25.87 -7.76
C ARG A 79 -19.01 -25.51 -6.28
N TYR A 80 -18.72 -26.43 -5.39
CA TYR A 80 -18.93 -26.23 -3.94
C TYR A 80 -17.71 -25.69 -3.21
N LEU A 81 -16.53 -25.65 -3.84
CA LEU A 81 -15.29 -25.18 -3.25
C LEU A 81 -15.39 -23.77 -2.65
N PRO A 82 -15.99 -22.75 -3.33
CA PRO A 82 -16.15 -21.42 -2.74
C PRO A 82 -16.92 -21.46 -1.42
N ASN A 83 -18.04 -22.18 -1.39
CA ASN A 83 -18.85 -22.32 -0.19
C ASN A 83 -18.12 -23.09 0.92
N ALA A 84 -17.29 -24.07 0.55
CA ALA A 84 -16.47 -24.81 1.51
C ALA A 84 -15.42 -23.90 2.15
N VAL A 85 -14.75 -23.07 1.35
CA VAL A 85 -13.76 -22.08 1.82
C VAL A 85 -14.40 -21.06 2.77
N ASP A 86 -15.59 -20.56 2.45
CA ASP A 86 -16.30 -19.63 3.31
C ASP A 86 -16.72 -20.28 4.63
N LYS A 87 -17.14 -21.54 4.61
CA LYS A 87 -17.49 -22.28 5.82
C LYS A 87 -16.32 -22.52 6.77
N ILE A 88 -15.09 -22.56 6.29
CA ILE A 88 -13.89 -22.68 7.15
C ILE A 88 -13.78 -21.47 8.10
N LYS A 89 -14.29 -20.30 7.72
CA LYS A 89 -14.32 -19.10 8.58
C LYS A 89 -15.56 -19.04 9.48
N SER A 90 -16.42 -20.03 9.43
CA SER A 90 -17.66 -20.06 10.24
C SER A 90 -17.35 -20.15 11.74
N GLN A 91 -18.27 -19.63 12.53
CA GLN A 91 -18.14 -19.62 13.98
C GLN A 91 -18.00 -21.04 14.56
N ILE A 92 -18.64 -22.05 13.98
CA ILE A 92 -18.55 -23.45 14.42
C ILE A 92 -17.11 -23.96 14.31
N ILE A 93 -16.48 -23.78 13.15
CA ILE A 93 -15.08 -24.18 12.93
C ILE A 93 -14.14 -23.44 13.90
N ILE A 94 -14.39 -22.16 14.14
CA ILE A 94 -13.55 -21.34 15.03
C ILE A 94 -13.70 -21.78 16.49
N LEU A 95 -14.91 -22.10 16.95
CA LEU A 95 -15.15 -22.59 18.30
C LEU A 95 -14.47 -23.94 18.51
N ASP A 96 -14.71 -24.90 17.62
CA ASP A 96 -14.09 -26.22 17.71
C ASP A 96 -12.56 -26.14 17.56
N ALA A 97 -12.05 -25.24 16.72
CA ALA A 97 -10.61 -25.02 16.61
C ALA A 97 -10.01 -24.45 17.90
N ASN A 98 -10.73 -23.61 18.63
CA ASN A 98 -10.30 -23.14 19.95
C ASN A 98 -10.31 -24.24 21.01
N ASP A 99 -11.26 -25.18 20.91
CA ASP A 99 -11.29 -26.35 21.83
C ASP A 99 -10.15 -27.34 21.52
N ILE A 100 -9.76 -27.47 20.27
CA ILE A 100 -8.61 -28.31 19.84
C ILE A 100 -7.28 -27.63 20.19
N TYR A 101 -7.20 -26.30 20.06
CA TYR A 101 -6.02 -25.53 20.35
C TYR A 101 -5.87 -25.28 21.85
N ALA A 102 -4.95 -25.98 22.48
CA ALA A 102 -4.70 -25.86 23.93
C ALA A 102 -3.66 -24.79 24.32
N GLY A 103 -3.20 -23.97 23.37
CA GLY A 103 -2.17 -22.97 23.57
C GLY A 103 -2.68 -21.60 24.02
N GLU A 104 -1.77 -20.62 24.06
CA GLU A 104 -2.10 -19.25 24.45
C GLU A 104 -2.81 -18.45 23.33
N GLY A 105 -3.89 -17.77 23.73
CA GLY A 105 -4.70 -16.93 22.85
C GLY A 105 -5.71 -17.74 22.02
N ASN A 106 -6.63 -17.05 21.39
CA ASN A 106 -7.74 -17.67 20.63
C ASN A 106 -7.46 -17.72 19.14
N VAL A 107 -8.03 -18.73 18.48
CA VAL A 107 -8.15 -18.78 17.02
C VAL A 107 -9.18 -17.74 16.58
N SER A 108 -8.84 -16.91 15.60
CA SER A 108 -9.72 -15.87 15.09
C SER A 108 -9.96 -16.00 13.58
N ALA A 109 -11.19 -15.86 13.15
CA ALA A 109 -11.55 -15.88 11.73
C ALA A 109 -10.88 -14.77 10.91
N SER A 110 -10.56 -13.62 11.52
CA SER A 110 -9.88 -12.50 10.86
C SER A 110 -8.45 -12.84 10.42
N ASN A 111 -7.82 -13.81 11.10
CA ASN A 111 -6.45 -14.23 10.83
C ASN A 111 -6.37 -15.38 9.82
N ILE A 112 -7.53 -15.90 9.40
CA ILE A 112 -7.65 -16.96 8.40
C ILE A 112 -7.78 -16.33 7.01
N SER A 113 -6.94 -16.76 6.08
CA SER A 113 -7.04 -16.47 4.66
C SER A 113 -7.08 -17.77 3.88
N ALA A 114 -7.90 -17.80 2.85
CA ALA A 114 -7.95 -18.94 1.94
C ALA A 114 -7.95 -18.43 0.50
N SER A 115 -7.18 -19.11 -0.36
CA SER A 115 -7.10 -18.79 -1.79
C SER A 115 -7.16 -20.09 -2.62
N TYR A 116 -7.88 -20.04 -3.72
CA TYR A 116 -8.04 -21.17 -4.63
C TYR A 116 -8.04 -20.68 -6.08
N GLY A 117 -7.63 -21.57 -7.00
CA GLY A 117 -7.75 -21.32 -8.43
C GLY A 117 -9.10 -21.85 -8.96
N GLU A 118 -9.66 -21.18 -9.96
CA GLU A 118 -10.99 -21.51 -10.52
C GLU A 118 -11.14 -22.96 -11.00
N GLU A 119 -10.04 -23.58 -11.43
CA GLU A 119 -10.06 -24.96 -11.91
C GLU A 119 -9.47 -25.99 -10.92
N SER A 120 -9.09 -25.58 -9.73
CA SER A 120 -8.43 -26.42 -8.74
C SER A 120 -9.41 -26.96 -7.69
N LEU A 121 -9.22 -28.19 -7.26
CA LEU A 121 -9.83 -28.75 -6.04
C LEU A 121 -8.99 -28.46 -4.80
N ILE A 122 -7.79 -27.95 -5.00
CA ILE A 122 -6.83 -27.64 -3.95
C ILE A 122 -6.90 -26.15 -3.68
N PHE A 123 -7.04 -25.81 -2.43
CA PHE A 123 -6.96 -24.42 -1.96
C PHE A 123 -5.84 -24.29 -0.92
N SER A 124 -5.29 -23.11 -0.84
CA SER A 124 -4.30 -22.75 0.19
C SER A 124 -5.00 -22.13 1.36
N LEU A 125 -4.87 -22.72 2.54
CA LEU A 125 -5.38 -22.18 3.79
C LEU A 125 -4.20 -21.60 4.57
N SER A 126 -4.35 -20.36 5.04
CA SER A 126 -3.30 -19.63 5.74
C SER A 126 -3.84 -19.06 7.04
N TYR A 127 -2.99 -19.06 8.06
CA TYR A 127 -3.24 -18.39 9.33
C TYR A 127 -2.10 -17.45 9.66
N THR A 128 -2.40 -16.23 10.11
CA THR A 128 -1.39 -15.21 10.42
C THR A 128 -1.38 -14.92 11.90
N ASP A 129 -0.18 -15.02 12.53
CA ASP A 129 0.02 -14.71 13.95
C ASP A 129 1.36 -13.98 14.17
N LEU A 130 1.65 -13.62 15.41
CA LEU A 130 2.88 -12.92 15.82
C LEU A 130 4.10 -13.85 15.92
N SER A 131 3.91 -15.15 16.05
CA SER A 131 4.95 -16.18 16.12
C SER A 131 4.72 -17.23 15.04
N PRO A 132 5.80 -17.80 14.46
CA PRO A 132 5.67 -18.86 13.47
C PRO A 132 5.04 -20.14 14.06
N GLU A 133 5.37 -20.48 15.29
CA GLU A 133 4.83 -21.64 16.00
C GLU A 133 3.33 -21.49 16.22
N LEU A 134 2.89 -20.34 16.75
CA LEU A 134 1.46 -20.05 16.97
C LEU A 134 0.66 -20.05 15.67
N ALA A 135 1.24 -19.50 14.59
CA ALA A 135 0.58 -19.50 13.29
C ALA A 135 0.36 -20.92 12.76
N GLU A 136 1.37 -21.81 12.93
CA GLU A 136 1.27 -23.21 12.48
C GLU A 136 0.30 -24.02 13.35
N GLU A 137 0.40 -23.93 14.67
CA GLU A 137 -0.48 -24.66 15.60
C GLU A 137 -1.95 -24.27 15.41
N LYS A 138 -2.24 -22.97 15.31
CA LYS A 138 -3.61 -22.48 15.07
C LYS A 138 -4.14 -22.87 13.69
N LEU A 139 -3.27 -22.85 12.65
CA LEU A 139 -3.63 -23.35 11.33
C LEU A 139 -4.00 -24.83 11.38
N ASN A 140 -3.21 -25.65 12.08
CA ASN A 140 -3.47 -27.07 12.24
C ASN A 140 -4.79 -27.32 13.00
N ALA A 141 -5.08 -26.56 14.06
CA ALA A 141 -6.33 -26.65 14.79
C ALA A 141 -7.54 -26.30 13.90
N VAL A 142 -7.44 -25.29 13.04
CA VAL A 142 -8.48 -24.93 12.07
C VAL A 142 -8.69 -26.05 11.04
N ILE A 143 -7.62 -26.64 10.52
CA ILE A 143 -7.72 -27.76 9.56
C ILE A 143 -8.34 -28.98 10.22
N GLU A 144 -7.96 -29.31 11.44
CA GLU A 144 -8.49 -30.44 12.22
C GLU A 144 -9.99 -30.25 12.51
N SER A 145 -10.38 -29.07 13.02
CA SER A 145 -11.79 -28.71 13.21
C SER A 145 -12.59 -28.82 11.90
N ALA A 146 -12.02 -28.32 10.80
CA ALA A 146 -12.67 -28.42 9.50
C ALA A 146 -12.82 -29.88 9.04
N LYS A 147 -11.83 -30.75 9.23
CA LYS A 147 -11.91 -32.18 8.92
C LYS A 147 -13.00 -32.90 9.72
N LEU A 148 -13.20 -32.52 10.98
CA LEU A 148 -14.23 -33.10 11.86
C LEU A 148 -15.63 -32.63 11.47
N ASN A 149 -15.80 -31.39 11.05
CA ASN A 149 -17.10 -30.81 10.79
C ASN A 149 -17.60 -31.03 9.35
N PHE A 150 -16.72 -31.03 8.35
CA PHE A 150 -17.14 -31.16 6.95
C PHE A 150 -17.91 -32.45 6.62
N PRO A 151 -17.63 -33.62 7.21
CA PRO A 151 -18.41 -34.83 6.98
C PRO A 151 -19.82 -34.80 7.64
N ARG A 152 -20.07 -33.87 8.57
CA ARG A 152 -21.36 -33.79 9.30
C ARG A 152 -22.46 -33.30 8.38
N PRO A 153 -23.67 -34.00 8.36
CA PRO A 153 -24.76 -33.62 7.46
C PRO A 153 -25.33 -32.23 7.69
N ASP A 154 -25.28 -31.75 8.93
CA ASP A 154 -25.78 -30.44 9.35
C ASP A 154 -24.82 -29.28 8.96
N PHE A 155 -23.56 -29.62 8.74
CA PHE A 155 -22.50 -28.63 8.37
C PHE A 155 -22.04 -28.76 6.92
N SER A 156 -22.14 -29.93 6.32
CA SER A 156 -21.64 -30.22 4.98
C SER A 156 -22.19 -29.28 3.91
N VAL A 157 -21.34 -28.85 2.98
CA VAL A 157 -21.73 -28.08 1.78
C VAL A 157 -22.21 -28.99 0.64
N ALA A 158 -21.82 -30.26 0.67
CA ALA A 158 -22.20 -31.28 -0.28
C ALA A 158 -22.20 -32.64 0.43
N LYS A 159 -22.93 -33.62 -0.14
CA LYS A 159 -22.99 -34.97 0.43
C LYS A 159 -21.56 -35.55 0.53
N ASP A 160 -21.25 -36.17 1.67
CA ASP A 160 -19.96 -36.83 1.94
C ASP A 160 -18.74 -35.95 1.66
N SER A 161 -18.87 -34.64 1.92
CA SER A 161 -17.74 -33.74 1.77
C SER A 161 -16.69 -33.93 2.85
N THR A 162 -15.42 -33.87 2.47
CA THR A 162 -14.29 -34.01 3.40
C THR A 162 -13.10 -33.17 2.93
N LEU A 163 -12.20 -32.89 3.85
CA LEU A 163 -10.95 -32.18 3.59
C LEU A 163 -9.77 -33.13 3.76
N ARG A 164 -8.83 -33.07 2.83
CA ARG A 164 -7.58 -33.82 2.89
C ARG A 164 -6.40 -32.91 2.72
N GLU A 165 -5.42 -33.00 3.60
CA GLU A 165 -4.13 -32.31 3.41
C GLU A 165 -3.39 -32.91 2.22
N VAL A 166 -2.88 -32.03 1.35
CA VAL A 166 -2.09 -32.43 0.16
C VAL A 166 -0.62 -32.60 0.54
N GLU A 167 -0.15 -31.77 1.47
CA GLU A 167 1.24 -31.75 1.91
C GLU A 167 1.31 -31.72 3.44
N ASN A 168 2.20 -32.51 4.02
CA ASN A 168 2.45 -32.49 5.47
C ASN A 168 3.32 -31.30 5.92
N ARG A 169 3.86 -30.53 4.98
CA ARG A 169 4.72 -29.38 5.31
C ARG A 169 3.91 -28.10 5.35
N THR A 170 4.10 -27.34 6.41
CA THR A 170 3.62 -25.99 6.54
C THR A 170 4.64 -25.03 5.91
N SER A 171 4.20 -24.18 5.01
CA SER A 171 5.02 -23.07 4.52
C SER A 171 4.85 -21.87 5.44
N ILE A 172 5.92 -21.39 6.06
CA ILE A 172 5.87 -20.22 6.94
C ILE A 172 6.54 -19.05 6.24
N THR A 173 5.80 -17.96 6.08
CA THR A 173 6.29 -16.71 5.49
C THR A 173 6.27 -15.61 6.52
N LYS A 174 7.41 -14.93 6.70
CA LYS A 174 7.51 -13.74 7.55
C LYS A 174 7.03 -12.53 6.78
N ASN A 175 5.98 -11.89 7.27
CA ASN A 175 5.45 -10.65 6.72
C ASN A 175 5.87 -9.49 7.61
N SER A 176 6.38 -8.43 6.99
CA SER A 176 6.70 -7.19 7.70
C SER A 176 5.87 -6.06 7.13
N ASN A 177 5.15 -5.37 7.99
CA ASN A 177 4.43 -4.15 7.62
C ASN A 177 5.36 -2.91 7.58
N PHE A 178 6.67 -3.13 7.73
CA PHE A 178 7.68 -2.07 7.79
C PHE A 178 7.59 -1.13 6.58
N GLY A 179 7.52 -1.69 5.38
CA GLY A 179 7.40 -0.90 4.14
C GLY A 179 6.15 -0.02 4.08
N LYS A 180 5.02 -0.48 4.63
CA LYS A 180 3.76 0.30 4.63
C LYS A 180 3.89 1.59 5.45
N PHE A 181 4.56 1.54 6.59
CA PHE A 181 4.79 2.73 7.43
C PHE A 181 5.74 3.73 6.77
N ILE A 182 6.75 3.25 6.03
CA ILE A 182 7.68 4.11 5.27
C ILE A 182 6.92 4.86 4.17
N ILE A 183 6.12 4.14 3.37
CA ILE A 183 5.32 4.75 2.30
C ILE A 183 4.32 5.75 2.88
N LEU A 184 3.62 5.39 3.97
CA LEU A 184 2.67 6.28 4.64
C LEU A 184 3.36 7.56 5.14
N GLY A 185 4.55 7.42 5.74
CA GLY A 185 5.35 8.57 6.19
C GLY A 185 5.79 9.48 5.05
N ALA A 186 6.25 8.90 3.93
CA ALA A 186 6.62 9.66 2.74
C ALA A 186 5.44 10.43 2.14
N VAL A 187 4.27 9.79 2.01
CA VAL A 187 3.04 10.43 1.50
C VAL A 187 2.58 11.54 2.44
N ALA A 188 2.57 11.30 3.75
CA ALA A 188 2.21 12.33 4.73
C ALA A 188 3.16 13.52 4.68
N GLY A 189 4.49 13.28 4.60
CA GLY A 189 5.51 14.32 4.45
C GLY A 189 5.31 15.15 3.19
N LEU A 190 5.00 14.51 2.06
CA LEU A 190 4.73 15.18 0.80
C LEU A 190 3.48 16.07 0.88
N VAL A 191 2.38 15.56 1.43
CA VAL A 191 1.13 16.34 1.58
C VAL A 191 1.36 17.57 2.46
N ILE A 192 2.04 17.41 3.60
CA ILE A 192 2.36 18.53 4.49
C ILE A 192 3.26 19.55 3.78
N ALA A 193 4.25 19.10 3.01
CA ALA A 193 5.15 19.98 2.26
C ALA A 193 4.41 20.82 1.21
N VAL A 194 3.51 20.20 0.46
CA VAL A 194 2.71 20.91 -0.56
C VAL A 194 1.78 21.93 0.09
N LEU A 195 1.08 21.54 1.16
CA LEU A 195 0.23 22.46 1.91
C LEU A 195 1.03 23.67 2.45
N TYR A 196 2.21 23.39 3.03
CA TYR A 196 3.07 24.46 3.52
C TYR A 196 3.56 25.38 2.40
N ALA A 197 3.95 24.84 1.23
CA ALA A 197 4.38 25.64 0.08
C ALA A 197 3.26 26.55 -0.43
N VAL A 198 2.03 26.03 -0.51
CA VAL A 198 0.85 26.81 -0.93
C VAL A 198 0.52 27.92 0.07
N ILE A 199 0.50 27.59 1.37
CA ILE A 199 0.23 28.59 2.43
C ILE A 199 1.31 29.68 2.42
N LYS A 200 2.58 29.28 2.29
CA LYS A 200 3.70 30.23 2.24
C LYS A 200 3.60 31.16 1.05
N GLU A 201 3.27 30.66 -0.13
CA GLU A 201 3.11 31.50 -1.33
C GLU A 201 1.85 32.38 -1.22
N ALA A 202 0.76 31.89 -0.68
CA ALA A 202 -0.46 32.67 -0.44
C ALA A 202 -0.26 33.80 0.59
N THR A 203 0.69 33.64 1.53
CA THR A 203 1.01 34.65 2.55
C THR A 203 2.13 35.60 2.10
N ASP A 204 2.83 35.27 1.00
CA ASP A 204 3.91 36.09 0.44
C ASP A 204 3.33 37.22 -0.41
N ASN A 205 3.07 38.37 0.23
CA ASN A 205 2.58 39.58 -0.41
C ASN A 205 3.68 40.37 -1.14
N THR A 206 4.80 39.73 -1.47
CA THR A 206 5.91 40.42 -2.16
C THR A 206 5.63 40.45 -3.66
N ILE A 207 5.49 41.65 -4.20
CA ILE A 207 5.35 41.88 -5.64
C ILE A 207 6.67 41.51 -6.31
N LYS A 208 6.66 40.52 -7.19
CA LYS A 208 7.90 39.97 -7.81
C LYS A 208 8.05 40.32 -9.29
N ASP A 209 6.96 40.53 -9.99
CA ASP A 209 6.94 40.77 -11.42
C ASP A 209 6.52 42.20 -11.76
N ARG A 210 7.09 42.75 -12.83
CA ARG A 210 6.78 44.09 -13.36
C ARG A 210 5.32 44.19 -13.77
N GLU A 211 4.80 43.13 -14.37
CA GLU A 211 3.41 43.02 -14.84
C GLU A 211 2.42 43.10 -13.68
N GLU A 212 2.79 42.55 -12.53
CA GLU A 212 1.98 42.60 -11.31
C GLU A 212 1.91 44.02 -10.73
N VAL A 213 3.04 44.77 -10.76
CA VAL A 213 3.06 46.18 -10.36
C VAL A 213 2.19 47.04 -11.27
N GLU A 214 2.26 46.85 -12.59
CA GLU A 214 1.44 47.56 -13.56
C GLU A 214 -0.04 47.24 -13.39
N ALA A 215 -0.37 45.96 -13.14
CA ALA A 215 -1.73 45.52 -12.90
C ALA A 215 -2.36 46.12 -11.63
N ILE A 216 -1.58 46.27 -10.55
CA ILE A 216 -2.04 46.82 -9.26
C ILE A 216 -2.10 48.33 -9.27
N THR A 217 -1.11 49.00 -9.87
CA THR A 217 -0.99 50.46 -9.86
C THR A 217 -1.70 51.14 -11.02
N GLY A 218 -2.00 50.42 -12.11
CA GLY A 218 -2.59 50.97 -13.33
C GLY A 218 -1.63 51.90 -14.12
N VAL A 219 -0.37 51.94 -13.77
CA VAL A 219 0.64 52.83 -14.37
C VAL A 219 1.77 52.01 -14.98
N SER A 220 2.12 52.28 -16.24
CA SER A 220 3.24 51.61 -16.91
C SER A 220 4.59 51.92 -16.25
N LEU A 221 5.35 50.89 -15.97
CA LEU A 221 6.69 51.00 -15.37
C LEU A 221 7.69 51.51 -16.38
N LEU A 222 8.16 52.74 -16.22
CA LEU A 222 9.14 53.40 -17.08
C LEU A 222 10.57 52.86 -16.92
N ALA A 223 10.96 52.44 -15.72
CA ALA A 223 12.26 51.88 -15.43
C ALA A 223 12.26 51.03 -14.17
N CYS A 224 13.16 50.01 -14.11
CA CYS A 224 13.40 49.23 -12.90
C CYS A 224 14.90 49.43 -12.55
N ILE A 225 15.15 49.90 -11.34
CA ILE A 225 16.53 50.05 -10.85
C ILE A 225 16.89 48.75 -10.12
N GLU A 226 17.86 48.01 -10.66
CA GLU A 226 18.36 46.82 -9.98
C GLU A 226 19.11 47.22 -8.70
N ASP A 227 18.88 46.44 -7.62
CA ASP A 227 19.57 46.62 -6.36
C ASP A 227 21.09 46.47 -6.57
N ALA A 228 21.88 47.42 -6.08
CA ALA A 228 23.33 47.46 -6.21
C ALA A 228 24.00 46.16 -5.67
N GLU A 229 23.50 45.59 -4.58
CA GLU A 229 23.98 44.32 -4.04
C GLU A 229 23.73 43.12 -4.97
N ALA A 230 22.58 43.10 -5.66
CA ALA A 230 22.25 42.06 -6.61
C ALA A 230 23.15 42.08 -7.84
N VAL A 231 23.47 43.33 -8.33
CA VAL A 231 24.40 43.54 -9.44
C VAL A 231 25.81 43.09 -9.08
N GLU A 232 26.26 43.41 -7.87
CA GLU A 232 27.59 43.00 -7.39
C GLU A 232 27.71 41.47 -7.21
N LYS A 233 26.69 40.83 -6.65
CA LYS A 233 26.65 39.37 -6.55
C LYS A 233 26.66 38.67 -7.91
N ARG A 234 25.96 39.23 -8.91
CA ARG A 234 25.99 38.71 -10.30
C ARG A 234 27.36 38.91 -10.96
N LYS A 235 28.02 40.03 -10.73
CA LYS A 235 29.39 40.28 -11.22
C LYS A 235 30.38 39.28 -10.61
N LYS A 236 30.37 39.11 -9.29
CA LYS A 236 31.24 38.14 -8.60
C LYS A 236 30.97 36.68 -9.04
N ALA A 237 29.72 36.32 -9.32
CA ALA A 237 29.39 35.00 -9.84
C ALA A 237 29.89 34.77 -11.28
N ARG A 238 29.83 35.80 -12.15
CA ARG A 238 30.37 35.73 -13.51
C ARG A 238 31.89 35.66 -13.51
N GLU A 239 32.57 36.39 -12.64
CA GLU A 239 34.03 36.32 -12.49
C GLU A 239 34.51 34.95 -12.02
N LYS A 240 33.81 34.35 -11.04
CA LYS A 240 34.11 32.99 -10.58
C LYS A 240 33.90 31.93 -11.66
N ARG A 241 32.92 32.10 -12.56
CA ARG A 241 32.73 31.19 -13.70
C ARG A 241 33.85 31.34 -14.73
N LYS A 242 34.25 32.57 -15.07
CA LYS A 242 35.36 32.83 -15.98
C LYS A 242 36.68 32.29 -15.45
N MET A 243 36.98 32.46 -14.16
CA MET A 243 38.18 31.88 -13.55
C MET A 243 38.19 30.34 -13.58
N LYS A 244 37.03 29.69 -13.44
CA LYS A 244 36.94 28.23 -13.59
C LYS A 244 37.16 27.77 -15.02
N GLU A 245 36.64 28.48 -16.02
CA GLU A 245 36.84 28.17 -17.43
C GLU A 245 38.33 28.36 -17.85
N THR A 246 38.99 29.43 -17.38
CA THR A 246 40.41 29.68 -17.68
C THR A 246 41.33 28.64 -17.01
N ASN A 247 41.00 28.13 -15.81
CA ASN A 247 41.81 27.10 -15.17
C ASN A 247 41.64 25.70 -15.83
N VAL A 248 40.50 25.43 -16.44
CA VAL A 248 40.30 24.17 -17.18
C VAL A 248 41.04 24.19 -18.53
N GLU A 249 41.19 25.36 -19.19
CA GLU A 249 41.97 25.50 -20.44
C GLU A 249 43.49 25.46 -20.21
N SER A 250 43.96 25.69 -18.98
CA SER A 250 45.40 25.65 -18.66
C SER A 250 45.92 24.28 -18.20
N GLU A 251 45.03 23.30 -18.00
CA GLU A 251 45.36 21.91 -17.62
C GLU A 251 45.23 20.89 -18.79
N VAL A 252 44.92 21.35 -20.01
CA VAL A 252 44.93 20.55 -21.25
C VAL A 252 46.14 20.95 -22.10
#